data_b6ed936766ff61454a9bd78d98a82774
#
_entry.id   b6ed936766ff61454a9bd78d98a82774
#
_cell.length_a   1.000
_cell.length_b   1.000
_cell.length_c   1.000
_cell.angle_alpha   90.00
_cell.angle_beta   90.00
_cell.angle_gamma   90.00
#
_symmetry.space_group_name_H-M   'P 1'
#
loop_
_entity.id
_entity.type
_entity.pdbx_description
1 polymer ?
#
loop_
_entity_poly.entity_id
_entity_poly.type
_entity_poly.pdbx_seq_one_letter_code
_entity_poly.pdbx_strand_id
1 'polypeptide(L)'
;MTVTAVEPELLTRITGDEKHSPSAYSTLDVLWVLYDRVLRVSPETVDEPDRDRFLLSKGHGPAAYYAVLAAKGFFPVEWLDDLAGPRSRLGHHPDRVLIPGVEIGTGSLGHGLGLAVGTALGLRAQGYDEARTFVLVGDAELDEGSNHEAIAYAAAVGLPLTTIVVDNQSATHGWPGGIASRFVGWGVSVVDGRDHAALEAALLPRRDRPHVVIAVVEPKGS
;
A
#
# COMPACT_ATOMS: atom_id res chain seq x y z
N MET A 1 -10.99 23.73 7.14
CA MET A 1 -11.19 23.00 5.89
C MET A 1 -11.69 21.62 6.29
N THR A 2 -12.88 21.28 5.85
CA THR A 2 -13.57 20.04 6.21
C THR A 2 -12.76 18.87 5.66
N VAL A 3 -12.33 17.99 6.52
CA VAL A 3 -11.72 16.71 6.13
C VAL A 3 -12.79 15.97 5.34
N THR A 4 -12.61 15.87 4.02
CA THR A 4 -13.50 15.09 3.19
C THR A 4 -13.25 13.64 3.58
N ALA A 5 -14.19 13.05 4.31
CA ALA A 5 -14.15 11.62 4.61
C ALA A 5 -14.01 10.87 3.28
N VAL A 6 -13.26 9.78 3.29
CA VAL A 6 -13.34 8.78 2.22
C VAL A 6 -14.82 8.58 1.95
N GLU A 7 -15.27 8.74 0.70
CA GLU A 7 -16.68 8.50 0.40
C GLU A 7 -16.93 6.98 0.56
N PRO A 8 -17.56 6.53 1.66
CA PRO A 8 -17.88 5.12 1.86
C PRO A 8 -18.75 4.58 0.72
N GLU A 9 -19.43 5.50 0.02
CA GLU A 9 -20.25 5.24 -1.16
C GLU A 9 -19.48 4.53 -2.28
N LEU A 10 -18.18 4.80 -2.46
CA LEU A 10 -17.40 4.12 -3.51
C LEU A 10 -17.16 2.64 -3.19
N LEU A 11 -16.98 2.27 -1.91
CA LEU A 11 -16.90 0.86 -1.54
C LEU A 11 -18.25 0.16 -1.70
N THR A 12 -19.36 0.84 -1.38
CA THR A 12 -20.71 0.26 -1.55
C THR A 12 -21.11 0.12 -3.02
N ARG A 13 -20.46 0.88 -3.92
CA ARG A 13 -20.66 0.74 -5.36
C ARG A 13 -20.01 -0.53 -5.93
N ILE A 14 -19.01 -1.07 -5.26
CA ILE A 14 -18.34 -2.27 -5.76
C ILE A 14 -19.31 -3.44 -5.71
N THR A 15 -19.70 -3.91 -6.88
CA THR A 15 -20.53 -5.11 -7.07
C THR A 15 -19.74 -6.20 -7.79
N GLY A 16 -20.29 -7.41 -7.85
CA GLY A 16 -19.62 -8.56 -8.45
C GLY A 16 -19.10 -9.54 -7.40
N ASP A 17 -18.03 -10.27 -7.70
CA ASP A 17 -17.50 -11.36 -6.84
C ASP A 17 -16.43 -10.81 -5.87
N GLU A 18 -16.79 -9.86 -5.00
CA GLU A 18 -15.92 -9.35 -3.96
C GLU A 18 -15.83 -10.36 -2.79
N LYS A 19 -14.63 -10.92 -2.53
CA LYS A 19 -14.40 -11.98 -1.55
C LYS A 19 -13.71 -11.51 -0.26
N HIS A 20 -13.19 -10.28 -0.23
CA HIS A 20 -12.26 -9.84 0.81
C HIS A 20 -12.63 -8.51 1.46
N SER A 21 -13.94 -8.19 1.55
CA SER A 21 -14.44 -6.92 2.10
C SER A 21 -13.81 -6.51 3.44
N PRO A 22 -13.64 -7.39 4.45
CA PRO A 22 -12.99 -6.99 5.69
C PRO A 22 -11.56 -6.52 5.50
N SER A 23 -10.84 -7.12 4.53
CA SER A 23 -9.46 -6.73 4.19
C SER A 23 -9.41 -5.41 3.45
N ALA A 24 -10.43 -5.08 2.64
CA ALA A 24 -10.57 -3.79 1.99
C ALA A 24 -10.79 -2.67 3.02
N TYR A 25 -11.73 -2.86 3.93
CA TYR A 25 -12.00 -1.87 5.00
C TYR A 25 -10.75 -1.58 5.85
N SER A 26 -9.95 -2.58 6.15
CA SER A 26 -8.73 -2.39 6.96
C SER A 26 -7.66 -1.52 6.28
N THR A 27 -7.68 -1.38 4.95
CA THR A 27 -6.67 -0.63 4.19
C THR A 27 -7.16 0.71 3.65
N LEU A 28 -8.47 0.97 3.68
CA LEU A 28 -9.07 2.10 2.98
C LEU A 28 -8.51 3.45 3.43
N ASP A 29 -8.49 3.73 4.74
CA ASP A 29 -8.02 5.01 5.27
C ASP A 29 -6.55 5.26 4.95
N VAL A 30 -5.73 4.22 5.08
CA VAL A 30 -4.31 4.28 4.76
C VAL A 30 -4.09 4.62 3.29
N LEU A 31 -4.79 3.94 2.38
CA LEU A 31 -4.69 4.20 0.94
C LEU A 31 -5.23 5.58 0.58
N TRP A 32 -6.32 6.00 1.22
CA TRP A 32 -6.88 7.33 1.00
C TRP A 32 -5.90 8.43 1.38
N VAL A 33 -5.37 8.40 2.61
CA VAL A 33 -4.38 9.39 3.07
C VAL A 33 -3.16 9.41 2.16
N LEU A 34 -2.69 8.24 1.77
CA LEU A 34 -1.53 8.10 0.90
C LEU A 34 -1.74 8.79 -0.45
N TYR A 35 -2.86 8.53 -1.13
CA TYR A 35 -3.16 9.09 -2.46
C TYR A 35 -3.69 10.53 -2.42
N ASP A 36 -4.34 10.93 -1.31
CA ASP A 36 -4.93 12.28 -1.18
C ASP A 36 -3.92 13.34 -0.76
N ARG A 37 -2.94 12.97 0.09
CA ARG A 37 -2.10 13.93 0.79
C ARG A 37 -0.60 13.71 0.67
N VAL A 38 -0.17 12.51 0.31
CA VAL A 38 1.25 12.13 0.42
C VAL A 38 1.91 11.90 -0.93
N LEU A 39 1.31 11.06 -1.78
CA LEU A 39 1.89 10.68 -3.07
C LEU A 39 1.86 11.83 -4.08
N ARG A 40 2.97 11.99 -4.79
CA ARG A 40 3.08 12.87 -5.95
C ARG A 40 2.87 12.02 -7.21
N VAL A 41 1.62 11.61 -7.41
CA VAL A 41 1.17 10.88 -8.60
C VAL A 41 -0.30 11.19 -8.86
N SER A 42 -0.63 11.38 -10.12
CA SER A 42 -1.99 11.58 -10.62
C SER A 42 -2.15 10.88 -11.98
N PRO A 43 -3.37 10.78 -12.53
CA PRO A 43 -3.57 10.28 -13.88
C PRO A 43 -2.73 10.98 -14.94
N GLU A 44 -2.49 12.29 -14.78
CA GLU A 44 -1.71 13.11 -15.71
C GLU A 44 -0.20 12.85 -15.60
N THR A 45 0.26 12.47 -14.41
CA THR A 45 1.69 12.30 -14.12
C THR A 45 2.11 10.83 -13.97
N VAL A 46 1.19 9.90 -14.22
CA VAL A 46 1.42 8.45 -14.01
C VAL A 46 2.59 7.89 -14.83
N ASP A 47 2.93 8.52 -15.95
CA ASP A 47 4.04 8.12 -16.83
C ASP A 47 5.33 8.92 -16.58
N GLU A 48 5.31 9.93 -15.69
CA GLU A 48 6.50 10.71 -15.35
C GLU A 48 7.56 9.85 -14.64
N PRO A 49 8.82 9.90 -15.06
CA PRO A 49 9.85 9.01 -14.53
C PRO A 49 10.25 9.34 -13.08
N ASP A 50 10.10 10.58 -12.64
CA ASP A 50 10.48 11.10 -11.32
C ASP A 50 9.33 11.15 -10.31
N ARG A 51 8.14 10.63 -10.68
CA ARG A 51 6.99 10.51 -9.78
C ARG A 51 7.24 9.53 -8.64
N ASP A 52 6.46 9.62 -7.60
CA ASP A 52 6.46 8.62 -6.54
C ASP A 52 5.95 7.26 -7.05
N ARG A 53 6.38 6.20 -6.39
CA ARG A 53 5.96 4.82 -6.66
C ARG A 53 5.23 4.25 -5.46
N PHE A 54 4.07 3.66 -5.71
CA PHE A 54 3.33 2.93 -4.70
C PHE A 54 3.09 1.48 -5.15
N LEU A 55 3.56 0.53 -4.35
CA LEU A 55 3.40 -0.89 -4.59
C LEU A 55 2.42 -1.48 -3.56
N LEU A 56 1.29 -1.99 -4.01
CA LEU A 56 0.39 -2.75 -3.15
C LEU A 56 0.87 -4.20 -3.09
N SER A 57 1.49 -4.63 -1.99
CA SER A 57 1.86 -6.03 -1.77
C SER A 57 0.71 -6.85 -1.18
N LYS A 58 -0.04 -6.27 -0.23
CA LYS A 58 -1.24 -6.86 0.37
C LYS A 58 -2.36 -7.00 -0.69
N GLY A 59 -2.27 -8.06 -1.50
CA GLY A 59 -3.17 -8.26 -2.64
C GLY A 59 -4.61 -8.66 -2.28
N HIS A 60 -4.88 -9.11 -1.06
CA HIS A 60 -6.21 -9.43 -0.58
C HIS A 60 -6.98 -8.15 -0.20
N GLY A 61 -8.19 -8.02 -0.72
CA GLY A 61 -9.02 -6.83 -0.53
C GLY A 61 -8.64 -5.68 -1.47
N PRO A 62 -8.51 -5.93 -2.78
CA PRO A 62 -8.14 -4.90 -3.75
C PRO A 62 -9.22 -3.82 -3.90
N ALA A 63 -10.43 -4.09 -3.43
CA ALA A 63 -11.58 -3.19 -3.54
C ALA A 63 -11.28 -1.79 -3.01
N ALA A 64 -10.62 -1.65 -1.85
CA ALA A 64 -10.21 -0.36 -1.34
C ALA A 64 -9.25 0.37 -2.29
N TYR A 65 -8.30 -0.35 -2.88
CA TYR A 65 -7.36 0.22 -3.83
C TYR A 65 -8.06 0.70 -5.10
N TYR A 66 -8.96 -0.12 -5.64
CA TYR A 66 -9.76 0.25 -6.81
C TYR A 66 -10.64 1.47 -6.53
N ALA A 67 -11.32 1.50 -5.38
CA ALA A 67 -12.13 2.65 -4.98
C ALA A 67 -11.31 3.95 -4.91
N VAL A 68 -10.12 3.89 -4.31
CA VAL A 68 -9.21 5.05 -4.22
C VAL A 68 -8.71 5.48 -5.61
N LEU A 69 -8.27 4.54 -6.46
CA LEU A 69 -7.83 4.87 -7.82
C LEU A 69 -8.95 5.48 -8.67
N ALA A 70 -10.17 4.95 -8.58
CA ALA A 70 -11.34 5.52 -9.26
C ALA A 70 -11.67 6.92 -8.75
N ALA A 71 -11.67 7.13 -7.42
CA ALA A 71 -11.89 8.44 -6.81
C ALA A 71 -10.85 9.48 -7.23
N LYS A 72 -9.61 9.03 -7.49
CA LYS A 72 -8.51 9.88 -7.97
C LYS A 72 -8.46 10.00 -9.50
N GLY A 73 -9.41 9.41 -10.22
CA GLY A 73 -9.58 9.56 -11.66
C GLY A 73 -8.64 8.70 -12.51
N PHE A 74 -7.96 7.71 -11.96
CA PHE A 74 -7.09 6.83 -12.75
C PHE A 74 -7.85 5.97 -13.75
N PHE A 75 -9.13 5.71 -13.47
CA PHE A 75 -10.06 5.04 -14.39
C PHE A 75 -11.51 5.41 -14.09
N PRO A 76 -12.45 5.19 -15.03
CA PRO A 76 -13.86 5.49 -14.85
C PRO A 76 -14.46 4.73 -13.66
N VAL A 77 -15.24 5.43 -12.82
CA VAL A 77 -15.89 4.86 -11.63
C VAL A 77 -16.80 3.67 -11.94
N GLU A 78 -17.34 3.61 -13.16
CA GLU A 78 -18.19 2.52 -13.66
C GLU A 78 -17.48 1.17 -13.71
N TRP A 79 -16.14 1.14 -13.69
CA TRP A 79 -15.41 -0.13 -13.63
C TRP A 79 -15.62 -0.86 -12.29
N LEU A 80 -16.03 -0.13 -11.25
CA LEU A 80 -16.33 -0.71 -9.94
C LEU A 80 -17.62 -1.57 -9.94
N ASP A 81 -18.47 -1.43 -10.95
CA ASP A 81 -19.80 -2.06 -10.98
C ASP A 81 -19.77 -3.57 -11.32
N ASP A 82 -18.62 -4.15 -11.70
CA ASP A 82 -18.49 -5.58 -12.09
C ASP A 82 -17.11 -6.15 -11.70
N LEU A 83 -16.79 -6.14 -10.40
CA LEU A 83 -15.52 -6.69 -9.92
C LEU A 83 -15.43 -8.20 -10.22
N ALA A 84 -14.31 -8.60 -10.83
CA ALA A 84 -14.01 -9.98 -11.22
C ALA A 84 -15.00 -10.62 -12.20
N GLY A 85 -15.88 -9.83 -12.85
CA GLY A 85 -16.73 -10.30 -13.92
C GLY A 85 -15.93 -10.71 -15.15
N PRO A 86 -16.56 -11.49 -16.08
CA PRO A 86 -15.85 -12.08 -17.23
C PRO A 86 -15.19 -11.08 -18.19
N ARG A 87 -15.61 -9.81 -18.16
CA ARG A 87 -15.07 -8.73 -19.00
C ARG A 87 -14.49 -7.59 -18.16
N SER A 88 -14.46 -7.76 -16.84
CA SER A 88 -13.92 -6.77 -15.94
C SER A 88 -12.40 -6.65 -16.07
N ARG A 89 -11.89 -5.43 -15.97
CA ARG A 89 -10.44 -5.18 -15.80
C ARG A 89 -10.02 -5.28 -14.34
N LEU A 90 -10.98 -5.21 -13.42
CA LEU A 90 -10.76 -5.28 -11.98
C LEU A 90 -10.94 -6.73 -11.53
N GLY A 91 -9.83 -7.41 -11.29
CA GLY A 91 -9.80 -8.78 -10.81
C GLY A 91 -9.73 -8.88 -9.28
N HIS A 92 -9.65 -10.11 -8.76
CA HIS A 92 -9.39 -10.37 -7.33
C HIS A 92 -8.01 -9.91 -6.87
N HIS A 93 -7.12 -9.63 -7.81
CA HIS A 93 -5.81 -9.04 -7.58
C HIS A 93 -5.57 -7.94 -8.62
N PRO A 94 -5.02 -6.77 -8.22
CA PRO A 94 -4.63 -5.73 -9.17
C PRO A 94 -3.65 -6.23 -10.23
N ASP A 95 -3.88 -5.85 -11.47
CA ASP A 95 -3.02 -6.16 -12.60
C ASP A 95 -2.47 -4.86 -13.21
N ARG A 96 -1.14 -4.73 -13.26
CA ARG A 96 -0.47 -3.53 -13.77
C ARG A 96 -0.70 -3.30 -15.28
N VAL A 97 -1.02 -4.34 -16.03
CA VAL A 97 -1.23 -4.23 -17.49
C VAL A 97 -2.63 -3.72 -17.80
N LEU A 98 -3.60 -4.05 -16.94
CA LEU A 98 -5.01 -3.76 -17.16
C LEU A 98 -5.48 -2.47 -16.49
N ILE A 99 -4.81 -2.05 -15.38
CA ILE A 99 -5.31 -0.99 -14.50
C ILE A 99 -4.31 0.16 -14.45
N PRO A 100 -4.68 1.36 -14.96
CA PRO A 100 -3.83 2.54 -14.86
C PRO A 100 -3.46 2.88 -13.41
N GLY A 101 -2.22 3.28 -13.18
CA GLY A 101 -1.72 3.66 -11.84
C GLY A 101 -1.29 2.49 -10.96
N VAL A 102 -1.46 1.24 -11.39
CA VAL A 102 -0.97 0.05 -10.68
C VAL A 102 0.48 -0.23 -11.06
N GLU A 103 1.38 -0.22 -10.09
CA GLU A 103 2.84 -0.42 -10.32
C GLU A 103 3.20 -1.89 -10.52
N ILE A 104 2.56 -2.79 -9.77
CA ILE A 104 2.82 -4.23 -9.83
C ILE A 104 1.51 -5.02 -9.85
N GLY A 105 1.50 -6.14 -10.54
CA GLY A 105 0.45 -7.16 -10.35
C GLY A 105 0.67 -7.85 -9.01
N THR A 106 -0.40 -8.15 -8.29
CA THR A 106 -0.34 -8.82 -6.99
C THR A 106 -0.78 -10.28 -7.06
N GLY A 107 -0.76 -10.98 -5.93
CA GLY A 107 -1.17 -12.39 -5.78
C GLY A 107 -0.02 -13.27 -5.27
N SER A 108 1.22 -12.85 -5.43
CA SER A 108 2.40 -13.54 -4.88
C SER A 108 2.72 -12.96 -3.51
N LEU A 109 2.28 -13.66 -2.46
CA LEU A 109 2.43 -13.23 -1.07
C LEU A 109 3.92 -13.00 -0.73
N GLY A 110 4.22 -11.88 -0.08
CA GLY A 110 5.56 -11.53 0.37
C GLY A 110 6.50 -10.95 -0.68
N HIS A 111 6.08 -10.78 -1.94
CA HIS A 111 6.98 -10.32 -3.01
C HIS A 111 7.07 -8.79 -3.15
N GLY A 112 6.02 -8.06 -2.76
CA GLY A 112 5.94 -6.62 -3.01
C GLY A 112 7.03 -5.81 -2.33
N LEU A 113 7.46 -6.19 -1.12
CA LEU A 113 8.52 -5.47 -0.41
C LEU A 113 9.88 -5.63 -1.12
N GLY A 114 10.22 -6.82 -1.58
CA GLY A 114 11.42 -7.05 -2.39
C GLY A 114 11.40 -6.26 -3.71
N LEU A 115 10.25 -6.21 -4.38
CA LEU A 115 10.06 -5.40 -5.58
C LEU A 115 10.18 -3.90 -5.29
N ALA A 116 9.69 -3.42 -4.15
CA ALA A 116 9.85 -2.03 -3.74
C ALA A 116 11.31 -1.66 -3.46
N VAL A 117 12.08 -2.57 -2.85
CA VAL A 117 13.54 -2.42 -2.70
C VAL A 117 14.20 -2.27 -4.07
N GLY A 118 13.88 -3.15 -5.02
CA GLY A 118 14.39 -3.07 -6.39
C GLY A 118 14.01 -1.77 -7.10
N THR A 119 12.76 -1.31 -6.93
CA THR A 119 12.26 -0.05 -7.48
C THR A 119 13.03 1.15 -6.91
N ALA A 120 13.19 1.23 -5.59
CA ALA A 120 13.92 2.32 -4.95
C ALA A 120 15.41 2.36 -5.37
N LEU A 121 16.05 1.19 -5.51
CA LEU A 121 17.40 1.07 -6.04
C LEU A 121 17.49 1.55 -7.49
N GLY A 122 16.51 1.16 -8.32
CA GLY A 122 16.44 1.56 -9.72
C GLY A 122 16.28 3.07 -9.90
N LEU A 123 15.39 3.70 -9.11
CA LEU A 123 15.22 5.16 -9.11
C LEU A 123 16.51 5.88 -8.71
N ARG A 124 17.15 5.45 -7.63
CA ARG A 124 18.44 6.00 -7.19
C ARG A 124 19.53 5.85 -8.25
N ALA A 125 19.62 4.67 -8.89
CA ALA A 125 20.62 4.43 -9.94
C ALA A 125 20.41 5.30 -11.20
N GLN A 126 19.16 5.73 -11.44
CA GLN A 126 18.81 6.63 -12.54
C GLN A 126 18.90 8.12 -12.16
N GLY A 127 19.24 8.45 -10.92
CA GLY A 127 19.34 9.83 -10.44
C GLY A 127 18.00 10.49 -10.10
N TYR A 128 16.93 9.72 -9.94
CA TYR A 128 15.62 10.23 -9.49
C TYR A 128 15.56 10.28 -7.96
N ASP A 129 16.44 11.04 -7.34
CA ASP A 129 16.61 11.11 -5.88
C ASP A 129 15.39 11.71 -5.14
N GLU A 130 14.55 12.45 -5.86
CA GLU A 130 13.34 13.04 -5.33
C GLU A 130 12.12 12.09 -5.39
N ALA A 131 12.18 11.04 -6.22
CA ALA A 131 11.13 10.05 -6.32
C ALA A 131 11.12 9.14 -5.07
N ARG A 132 9.94 9.01 -4.44
CA ARG A 132 9.76 8.21 -3.24
C ARG A 132 9.15 6.86 -3.58
N THR A 133 9.52 5.84 -2.83
CA THR A 133 8.92 4.50 -2.98
C THR A 133 8.17 4.14 -1.70
N PHE A 134 6.91 3.78 -1.86
CA PHE A 134 6.04 3.29 -0.82
C PHE A 134 5.57 1.88 -1.14
N VAL A 135 5.45 1.03 -0.13
CA VAL A 135 4.88 -0.30 -0.28
C VAL A 135 3.95 -0.59 0.88
N LEU A 136 2.78 -1.16 0.59
CA LEU A 136 1.83 -1.58 1.61
C LEU A 136 1.80 -3.10 1.69
N VAL A 137 2.06 -3.62 2.90
CA VAL A 137 2.04 -5.04 3.24
C VAL A 137 1.02 -5.32 4.35
N GLY A 138 0.52 -6.54 4.43
CA GLY A 138 -0.27 -7.00 5.56
C GLY A 138 0.60 -7.55 6.68
N ASP A 139 0.09 -7.57 7.91
CA ASP A 139 0.75 -8.16 9.08
C ASP A 139 1.07 -9.65 8.90
N ALA A 140 0.13 -10.44 8.41
CA ALA A 140 0.34 -11.87 8.12
C ALA A 140 1.33 -12.11 6.97
N GLU A 141 1.38 -11.20 6.00
CA GLU A 141 2.32 -11.26 4.88
C GLU A 141 3.78 -11.15 5.33
N LEU A 142 4.03 -10.47 6.43
CA LEU A 142 5.38 -10.34 7.00
C LEU A 142 5.98 -11.68 7.47
N ASP A 143 5.19 -12.74 7.57
CA ASP A 143 5.70 -14.08 7.91
C ASP A 143 6.43 -14.75 6.74
N GLU A 144 6.28 -14.23 5.51
CA GLU A 144 7.04 -14.73 4.35
C GLU A 144 8.53 -14.35 4.43
N GLY A 145 9.40 -15.32 4.16
CA GLY A 145 10.85 -15.20 4.27
C GLY A 145 11.45 -14.06 3.43
N SER A 146 10.90 -13.82 2.22
CA SER A 146 11.32 -12.75 1.33
C SER A 146 11.21 -11.35 1.94
N ASN A 147 10.25 -11.14 2.85
CA ASN A 147 10.13 -9.86 3.57
C ASN A 147 11.31 -9.64 4.53
N HIS A 148 11.77 -10.70 5.23
CA HIS A 148 12.92 -10.60 6.12
C HIS A 148 14.20 -10.25 5.35
N GLU A 149 14.40 -10.85 4.18
CA GLU A 149 15.54 -10.55 3.30
C GLU A 149 15.49 -9.09 2.82
N ALA A 150 14.32 -8.62 2.38
CA ALA A 150 14.13 -7.25 1.91
C ALA A 150 14.34 -6.21 3.03
N ILE A 151 13.82 -6.48 4.23
CA ILE A 151 14.00 -5.64 5.42
C ILE A 151 15.48 -5.52 5.78
N ALA A 152 16.17 -6.65 5.88
CA ALA A 152 17.60 -6.68 6.22
C ALA A 152 18.45 -5.96 5.18
N TYR A 153 18.18 -6.17 3.90
CA TYR A 153 18.92 -5.52 2.83
C TYR A 153 18.71 -4.01 2.80
N ALA A 154 17.46 -3.55 2.88
CA ALA A 154 17.15 -2.11 2.87
C ALA A 154 17.83 -1.39 4.04
N ALA A 155 17.85 -2.00 5.24
CA ALA A 155 18.57 -1.47 6.40
C ALA A 155 20.08 -1.40 6.16
N ALA A 156 20.67 -2.48 5.61
CA ALA A 156 22.12 -2.58 5.39
C ALA A 156 22.66 -1.53 4.42
N VAL A 157 21.84 -1.13 3.40
CA VAL A 157 22.25 -0.14 2.39
C VAL A 157 21.68 1.26 2.63
N GLY A 158 20.97 1.46 3.76
CA GLY A 158 20.35 2.75 4.10
C GLY A 158 19.38 3.23 3.00
N LEU A 159 18.56 2.33 2.45
CA LEU A 159 17.69 2.66 1.33
C LEU A 159 16.46 3.47 1.78
N PRO A 160 16.26 4.71 1.30
CA PRO A 160 15.05 5.47 1.63
C PRO A 160 13.82 4.84 0.96
N LEU A 161 13.12 4.03 1.75
CA LEU A 161 11.91 3.29 1.39
C LEU A 161 10.92 3.40 2.53
N THR A 162 9.66 3.66 2.25
CA THR A 162 8.59 3.64 3.25
C THR A 162 7.74 2.38 3.09
N THR A 163 7.78 1.52 4.11
CA THR A 163 6.88 0.37 4.21
C THR A 163 5.71 0.71 5.13
N ILE A 164 4.50 0.42 4.69
CA ILE A 164 3.28 0.57 5.47
C ILE A 164 2.79 -0.84 5.81
N VAL A 165 2.69 -1.14 7.10
CA VAL A 165 2.12 -2.40 7.58
C VAL A 165 0.72 -2.14 8.09
N VAL A 166 -0.28 -2.75 7.49
CA VAL A 166 -1.64 -2.74 8.05
C VAL A 166 -1.75 -3.91 9.04
N ASP A 167 -1.78 -3.56 10.31
CA ASP A 167 -1.91 -4.51 11.41
C ASP A 167 -3.38 -4.66 11.81
N ASN A 168 -4.03 -5.70 11.29
CA ASN A 168 -5.39 -6.10 11.64
C ASN A 168 -5.41 -7.42 12.44
N GLN A 169 -4.30 -7.74 13.08
CA GLN A 169 -4.10 -8.93 13.92
C GLN A 169 -4.41 -10.24 13.19
N SER A 170 -4.12 -10.30 11.88
CA SER A 170 -4.30 -11.51 11.08
C SER A 170 -3.05 -12.38 11.00
N ALA A 171 -1.92 -11.92 11.55
CA ALA A 171 -0.68 -12.69 11.61
C ALA A 171 -0.89 -13.97 12.46
N THR A 172 -0.47 -15.11 11.91
CA THR A 172 -0.62 -16.42 12.58
C THR A 172 0.62 -16.82 13.37
N HIS A 173 1.78 -16.26 13.03
CA HIS A 173 3.02 -16.48 13.73
C HIS A 173 3.32 -15.28 14.65
N GLY A 174 3.30 -15.53 15.96
CA GLY A 174 3.75 -14.54 16.92
C GLY A 174 5.24 -14.24 16.73
N TRP A 175 5.61 -12.97 16.68
CA TRP A 175 7.01 -12.57 16.62
C TRP A 175 7.44 -11.96 17.96
N PRO A 176 8.54 -12.42 18.56
CA PRO A 176 9.02 -11.83 19.81
C PRO A 176 9.27 -10.32 19.66
N GLY A 177 8.61 -9.51 20.49
CA GLY A 177 8.68 -8.05 20.41
C GLY A 177 7.73 -7.40 19.39
N GLY A 178 6.84 -8.16 18.75
CA GLY A 178 5.83 -7.67 17.82
C GLY A 178 6.38 -7.25 16.45
N ILE A 179 5.54 -6.64 15.63
CA ILE A 179 5.87 -6.27 14.24
C ILE A 179 7.08 -5.33 14.17
N ALA A 180 7.14 -4.34 15.05
CA ALA A 180 8.21 -3.33 15.06
C ALA A 180 9.60 -3.96 15.21
N SER A 181 9.73 -5.06 15.97
CA SER A 181 11.01 -5.73 16.18
C SER A 181 11.58 -6.43 14.95
N ARG A 182 10.76 -6.65 13.92
CA ARG A 182 11.21 -7.19 12.63
C ARG A 182 12.03 -6.18 11.82
N PHE A 183 11.81 -4.87 12.04
CA PHE A 183 12.40 -3.78 11.26
C PHE A 183 13.67 -3.21 11.90
N VAL A 184 14.63 -4.09 12.17
CA VAL A 184 15.93 -3.69 12.75
C VAL A 184 16.68 -2.76 11.80
N GLY A 185 17.11 -1.59 12.31
CA GLY A 185 17.82 -0.58 11.50
C GLY A 185 16.90 0.39 10.75
N TRP A 186 15.59 0.22 10.87
CA TRP A 186 14.59 1.12 10.28
C TRP A 186 14.13 2.20 11.28
N GLY A 187 13.64 3.33 10.75
CA GLY A 187 12.76 4.20 11.53
C GLY A 187 11.39 3.53 11.70
N VAL A 188 10.77 3.65 12.86
CA VAL A 188 9.48 3.03 13.15
C VAL A 188 8.49 4.07 13.63
N SER A 189 7.30 4.08 13.06
CA SER A 189 6.13 4.80 13.58
C SER A 189 4.98 3.81 13.77
N VAL A 190 4.28 3.89 14.90
CA VAL A 190 3.06 3.11 15.16
C VAL A 190 1.93 4.11 15.35
N VAL A 191 0.88 3.97 14.57
CA VAL A 191 -0.25 4.91 14.54
C VAL A 191 -1.59 4.19 14.50
N ASP A 192 -2.63 4.86 14.93
CA ASP A 192 -3.99 4.44 14.65
C ASP A 192 -4.25 4.57 13.14
N GLY A 193 -4.59 3.45 12.50
CA GLY A 193 -4.85 3.38 11.06
C GLY A 193 -6.15 4.08 10.62
N ARG A 194 -6.92 4.64 11.58
CA ARG A 194 -8.11 5.47 11.33
C ARG A 194 -7.86 6.96 11.54
N ASP A 195 -6.76 7.32 12.18
CA ASP A 195 -6.38 8.72 12.38
C ASP A 195 -5.63 9.25 11.14
N HIS A 196 -6.34 9.95 10.27
CA HIS A 196 -5.79 10.50 9.03
C HIS A 196 -4.66 11.51 9.28
N ALA A 197 -4.70 12.28 10.37
CA ALA A 197 -3.65 13.24 10.68
C ALA A 197 -2.38 12.54 11.17
N ALA A 198 -2.52 11.51 12.00
CA ALA A 198 -1.41 10.67 12.45
C ALA A 198 -0.78 9.89 11.28
N LEU A 199 -1.62 9.33 10.39
CA LEU A 199 -1.16 8.64 9.17
C LEU A 199 -0.36 9.60 8.27
N GLU A 200 -0.90 10.77 7.98
CA GLU A 200 -0.22 11.78 7.15
C GLU A 200 1.14 12.15 7.74
N ALA A 201 1.19 12.46 9.03
CA ALA A 201 2.43 12.81 9.72
C ALA A 201 3.46 11.67 9.71
N ALA A 202 3.03 10.43 9.89
CA ALA A 202 3.89 9.26 9.88
C ALA A 202 4.41 8.92 8.48
N LEU A 203 3.63 9.20 7.44
CA LEU A 203 3.97 8.95 6.03
C LEU A 203 4.83 10.06 5.40
N LEU A 204 5.09 11.14 6.12
CA LEU A 204 6.01 12.18 5.64
C LEU A 204 7.39 11.58 5.35
N PRO A 205 8.02 11.96 4.23
CA PRO A 205 9.21 11.30 3.73
C PRO A 205 10.40 11.44 4.70
N ARG A 206 11.06 10.33 4.96
CA ARG A 206 12.39 10.26 5.58
C ARG A 206 13.37 9.80 4.53
N ARG A 207 14.48 10.55 4.38
CA ARG A 207 15.45 10.30 3.30
C ARG A 207 16.77 9.72 3.80
N ASP A 208 16.94 9.63 5.10
CA ASP A 208 18.18 9.19 5.76
C ASP A 208 18.26 7.66 5.95
N ARG A 209 17.12 6.99 5.95
CA ARG A 209 17.02 5.54 6.20
C ARG A 209 15.66 4.99 5.77
N PRO A 210 15.51 3.65 5.67
CA PRO A 210 14.21 3.06 5.48
C PRO A 210 13.30 3.30 6.69
N HIS A 211 12.01 3.42 6.44
CA HIS A 211 11.01 3.70 7.47
C HIS A 211 9.83 2.75 7.38
N VAL A 212 9.32 2.32 8.53
CA VAL A 212 8.07 1.57 8.60
C VAL A 212 7.01 2.33 9.37
N VAL A 213 5.81 2.39 8.80
CA VAL A 213 4.60 2.88 9.45
C VAL A 213 3.70 1.69 9.72
N ILE A 214 3.48 1.38 10.99
CA ILE A 214 2.57 0.32 11.44
C ILE A 214 1.23 0.99 11.74
N ALA A 215 0.28 0.79 10.84
CA ALA A 215 -1.09 1.28 10.97
C ALA A 215 -1.95 0.21 11.64
N VAL A 216 -2.24 0.41 12.92
CA VAL A 216 -3.05 -0.51 13.73
C VAL A 216 -4.52 -0.24 13.44
N VAL A 217 -5.25 -1.27 13.06
CA VAL A 217 -6.69 -1.21 12.81
C VAL A 217 -7.43 -2.31 13.58
N GLU A 218 -8.74 -2.33 13.48
CA GLU A 218 -9.56 -3.33 14.13
C GLU A 218 -9.15 -4.76 13.72
N PRO A 219 -9.23 -5.72 14.63
CA PRO A 219 -8.96 -7.12 14.32
C PRO A 219 -9.82 -7.64 13.17
N LYS A 220 -9.26 -8.50 12.35
CA LYS A 220 -9.97 -9.10 11.23
C LYS A 220 -11.16 -9.92 11.75
N GLY A 221 -12.36 -9.50 11.36
CA GLY A 221 -13.62 -10.20 11.71
C GLY A 221 -14.28 -9.69 13.00
N SER A 222 -13.83 -8.55 13.54
CA SER A 222 -14.53 -7.82 14.62
C SER A 222 -15.74 -7.06 14.09
#